data_bed9a3a048eea15d63797621c47895fa
#
_entry.id   bed9a3a048eea15d63797621c47895fa
#
_cell.length_a   1.000
_cell.length_b   1.000
_cell.length_c   1.000
_cell.angle_alpha   90.00
_cell.angle_beta   90.00
_cell.angle_gamma   90.00
#
_symmetry.space_group_name_H-M   'P 1'
#
loop_
_entity.id
_entity.type
_entity.pdbx_description
1 polymer ?
#
loop_
_entity_poly.entity_id
_entity_poly.type
_entity_poly.pdbx_seq_one_letter_code
_entity_poly.pdbx_strand_id
1 'polypeptide(L)'
;SLTGLFNVRILQYSVTTALRSAQRRSEPVTAIYIDVNDFKQINDTQGHQRGDEILRIVGSAIKDAARVEDSCIRYGGDEFCIILVNCREEQAKDLFVDRLIRRIKEKLVDVTISIGVAQTGPNEYVDASALIRLADERMYIAKQAHKNAGQTSST
;
A
#
# COMPACT_ATOMS: atom_id res chain seq x y z
N SER A 1 -12.35 -13.05 1.94
CA SER A 1 -11.57 -12.17 2.79
C SER A 1 -12.35 -10.90 3.13
N LEU A 2 -12.06 -10.28 4.28
CA LEU A 2 -12.75 -9.10 4.80
C LEU A 2 -12.72 -7.92 3.81
N THR A 3 -11.62 -7.72 3.13
CA THR A 3 -11.40 -6.60 2.21
C THR A 3 -11.71 -6.94 0.75
N GLY A 4 -11.89 -8.22 0.42
CA GLY A 4 -12.05 -8.67 -0.96
C GLY A 4 -10.77 -8.59 -1.80
N LEU A 5 -9.61 -8.39 -1.18
CA LEU A 5 -8.31 -8.37 -1.84
C LEU A 5 -7.71 -9.77 -1.91
N PHE A 6 -6.72 -9.97 -2.80
CA PHE A 6 -5.97 -11.22 -2.88
C PHE A 6 -5.27 -11.49 -1.55
N ASN A 7 -5.10 -12.78 -1.20
CA ASN A 7 -4.38 -13.15 0.01
C ASN A 7 -2.86 -13.17 -0.21
N VAL A 8 -2.11 -13.28 0.89
CA VAL A 8 -0.63 -13.27 0.89
C VAL A 8 -0.04 -14.38 0.01
N ARG A 9 -0.73 -15.50 -0.11
CA ARG A 9 -0.23 -16.67 -0.86
C ARG A 9 -0.02 -16.40 -2.34
N ILE A 10 -0.79 -15.49 -2.92
CA ILE A 10 -0.67 -15.16 -4.34
C ILE A 10 0.25 -13.96 -4.59
N LEU A 11 0.67 -13.24 -3.56
CA LEU A 11 1.51 -12.06 -3.72
C LEU A 11 2.78 -12.35 -4.52
N GLN A 12 3.54 -13.36 -4.10
CA GLN A 12 4.81 -13.71 -4.74
C GLN A 12 4.62 -14.07 -6.21
N TYR A 13 3.59 -14.86 -6.50
CA TYR A 13 3.27 -15.26 -7.87
C TYR A 13 2.89 -14.05 -8.74
N SER A 14 2.01 -13.20 -8.22
CA SER A 14 1.55 -12.00 -8.94
C SER A 14 2.69 -11.05 -9.25
N VAL A 15 3.55 -10.80 -8.27
CA VAL A 15 4.70 -9.89 -8.44
C VAL A 15 5.70 -10.47 -9.44
N THR A 16 6.03 -11.76 -9.32
CA THR A 16 6.97 -12.41 -10.23
C THR A 16 6.44 -12.39 -11.67
N THR A 17 5.15 -12.66 -11.86
CA THR A 17 4.51 -12.61 -13.18
C THR A 17 4.55 -11.20 -13.76
N ALA A 18 4.23 -10.19 -12.95
CA ALA A 18 4.27 -8.78 -13.38
C ALA A 18 5.68 -8.36 -13.79
N LEU A 19 6.70 -8.76 -13.03
CA LEU A 19 8.10 -8.45 -13.34
C LEU A 19 8.57 -9.11 -14.64
N ARG A 20 8.21 -10.37 -14.86
CA ARG A 20 8.56 -11.07 -16.11
C ARG A 20 7.96 -10.39 -17.32
N SER A 21 6.70 -10.02 -17.26
CA SER A 21 6.02 -9.31 -18.33
C SER A 21 6.65 -7.92 -18.57
N ALA A 22 6.95 -7.20 -17.50
CA ALA A 22 7.57 -5.87 -17.57
C ALA A 22 8.96 -5.94 -18.22
N GLN A 23 9.77 -6.92 -17.86
CA GLN A 23 11.10 -7.11 -18.45
C GLN A 23 11.03 -7.32 -19.96
N ARG A 24 10.08 -8.12 -20.42
CA ARG A 24 9.88 -8.36 -21.86
C ARG A 24 9.47 -7.12 -22.63
N ARG A 25 8.75 -6.19 -21.95
CA ARG A 25 8.23 -4.96 -22.56
C ARG A 25 9.07 -3.73 -22.26
N SER A 26 10.12 -3.87 -21.46
CA SER A 26 10.94 -2.76 -20.96
C SER A 26 10.09 -1.70 -20.27
N GLU A 27 9.18 -2.15 -19.42
CA GLU A 27 8.25 -1.30 -18.66
C GLU A 27 8.63 -1.26 -17.18
N PRO A 28 8.38 -0.14 -16.49
CA PRO A 28 8.59 -0.07 -15.04
C PRO A 28 7.47 -0.78 -14.28
N VAL A 29 7.79 -1.26 -13.08
CA VAL A 29 6.82 -1.76 -12.11
C VAL A 29 7.02 -1.02 -10.81
N THR A 30 5.94 -0.57 -10.18
CA THR A 30 5.99 0.13 -8.91
C THR A 30 5.21 -0.66 -7.86
N ALA A 31 5.86 -0.90 -6.72
CA ALA A 31 5.21 -1.47 -5.55
C ALA A 31 4.86 -0.36 -4.56
N ILE A 32 3.69 -0.46 -3.95
CA ILE A 32 3.23 0.44 -2.90
C ILE A 32 2.90 -0.43 -1.68
N TYR A 33 3.51 -0.09 -0.55
CA TYR A 33 3.25 -0.76 0.72
C TYR A 33 2.55 0.22 1.66
N ILE A 34 1.44 -0.20 2.27
CA ILE A 34 0.57 0.67 3.06
C ILE A 34 0.31 0.03 4.43
N ASP A 35 0.36 0.85 5.46
CA ASP A 35 0.00 0.49 6.83
C ASP A 35 -0.98 1.54 7.37
N VAL A 36 -2.02 1.09 8.05
CA VAL A 36 -2.98 1.99 8.73
C VAL A 36 -2.35 2.45 10.04
N ASN A 37 -2.20 3.77 10.22
CA ASN A 37 -1.58 4.35 11.40
C ASN A 37 -2.43 4.11 12.64
N ASP A 38 -1.78 3.74 13.75
CA ASP A 38 -2.39 3.58 15.07
C ASP A 38 -3.52 2.53 15.10
N PHE A 39 -3.47 1.53 14.22
CA PHE A 39 -4.55 0.56 14.04
C PHE A 39 -4.80 -0.25 15.32
N LYS A 40 -3.72 -0.68 15.99
CA LYS A 40 -3.85 -1.40 17.27
C LYS A 40 -4.56 -0.56 18.32
N GLN A 41 -4.19 0.70 18.43
CA GLN A 41 -4.82 1.65 19.36
C GLN A 41 -6.31 1.84 19.03
N ILE A 42 -6.65 1.93 17.76
CA ILE A 42 -8.04 2.04 17.32
C ILE A 42 -8.84 0.81 17.75
N ASN A 43 -8.30 -0.40 17.53
CA ASN A 43 -8.95 -1.63 17.99
C ASN A 43 -9.13 -1.65 19.50
N ASP A 44 -8.10 -1.25 20.24
CA ASP A 44 -8.12 -1.27 21.72
C ASP A 44 -9.10 -0.26 22.29
N THR A 45 -9.26 0.91 21.67
CA THR A 45 -10.12 2.00 22.19
C THR A 45 -11.51 2.02 21.59
N GLN A 46 -11.69 1.60 20.33
CA GLN A 46 -12.95 1.70 19.60
C GLN A 46 -13.55 0.33 19.22
N GLY A 47 -12.82 -0.75 19.50
CA GLY A 47 -13.27 -2.11 19.26
C GLY A 47 -12.91 -2.66 17.88
N HIS A 48 -12.93 -3.99 17.76
CA HIS A 48 -12.56 -4.69 16.53
C HIS A 48 -13.53 -4.44 15.36
N GLN A 49 -14.80 -4.17 15.67
CA GLN A 49 -15.77 -3.85 14.61
C GLN A 49 -15.39 -2.55 13.89
N ARG A 50 -14.92 -1.55 14.64
CA ARG A 50 -14.43 -0.31 14.04
C ARG A 50 -13.18 -0.55 13.22
N GLY A 51 -12.24 -1.36 13.72
CA GLY A 51 -11.06 -1.76 12.97
C GLY A 51 -11.41 -2.46 11.65
N ASP A 52 -12.35 -3.39 11.68
CA ASP A 52 -12.82 -4.10 10.48
C ASP A 52 -13.46 -3.14 9.47
N GLU A 53 -14.25 -2.18 9.94
CA GLU A 53 -14.85 -1.16 9.09
C GLU A 53 -13.78 -0.32 8.39
N ILE A 54 -12.77 0.12 9.14
CA ILE A 54 -11.63 0.89 8.60
C ILE A 54 -10.90 0.09 7.52
N LEU A 55 -10.61 -1.18 7.76
CA LEU A 55 -9.95 -2.04 6.79
C LEU A 55 -10.78 -2.23 5.52
N ARG A 56 -12.10 -2.35 5.63
CA ARG A 56 -12.99 -2.43 4.47
C ARG A 56 -12.95 -1.15 3.65
N ILE A 57 -12.98 0.00 4.31
CA ILE A 57 -12.95 1.31 3.65
C ILE A 57 -11.60 1.51 2.92
N VAL A 58 -10.50 1.20 3.60
CA VAL A 58 -9.16 1.31 2.99
C VAL A 58 -9.03 0.34 1.81
N GLY A 59 -9.43 -0.91 1.97
CA GLY A 59 -9.40 -1.90 0.90
C GLY A 59 -10.25 -1.50 -0.31
N SER A 60 -11.44 -0.96 -0.08
CA SER A 60 -12.32 -0.45 -1.13
C SER A 60 -11.70 0.74 -1.86
N ALA A 61 -11.10 1.66 -1.12
CA ALA A 61 -10.42 2.83 -1.69
C ALA A 61 -9.23 2.42 -2.57
N ILE A 62 -8.47 1.41 -2.15
CA ILE A 62 -7.36 0.85 -2.93
C ILE A 62 -7.87 0.27 -4.25
N LYS A 63 -8.92 -0.54 -4.21
CA LYS A 63 -9.52 -1.13 -5.41
C LYS A 63 -10.02 -0.06 -6.39
N ASP A 64 -10.67 0.96 -5.87
CA ASP A 64 -11.22 2.05 -6.69
C ASP A 64 -10.12 2.89 -7.34
N ALA A 65 -8.95 3.00 -6.70
CA ALA A 65 -7.82 3.75 -7.23
C ALA A 65 -6.98 2.94 -8.22
N ALA A 66 -6.99 1.61 -8.11
CA ALA A 66 -6.19 0.71 -8.95
C ALA A 66 -6.86 0.43 -10.29
N ARG A 67 -6.04 0.11 -11.30
CA ARG A 67 -6.52 -0.37 -12.60
C ARG A 67 -6.74 -1.88 -12.55
N VAL A 68 -7.46 -2.41 -13.55
CA VAL A 68 -7.77 -3.85 -13.64
C VAL A 68 -6.50 -4.70 -13.66
N GLU A 69 -5.45 -4.23 -14.33
CA GLU A 69 -4.17 -4.95 -14.45
C GLU A 69 -3.31 -4.87 -13.19
N ASP A 70 -3.65 -4.03 -12.22
CA ASP A 70 -2.89 -3.89 -10.99
C ASP A 70 -3.29 -4.97 -9.99
N SER A 71 -2.34 -5.38 -9.14
CA SER A 71 -2.59 -6.37 -8.08
C SER A 71 -2.68 -5.66 -6.73
N CYS A 72 -3.76 -5.97 -5.99
CA CYS A 72 -4.02 -5.37 -4.67
C CYS A 72 -4.15 -6.50 -3.67
N ILE A 73 -3.27 -6.53 -2.67
CA ILE A 73 -3.15 -7.64 -1.74
C ILE A 73 -3.16 -7.10 -0.30
N ARG A 74 -3.97 -7.71 0.56
CA ARG A 74 -3.86 -7.50 2.00
C ARG A 74 -2.74 -8.40 2.51
N TYR A 75 -1.62 -7.81 2.91
CA TYR A 75 -0.42 -8.55 3.30
C TYR A 75 -0.49 -9.00 4.76
N GLY A 76 -0.95 -8.16 5.65
CA GLY A 76 -1.07 -8.44 7.08
C GLY A 76 -2.39 -7.94 7.64
N GLY A 77 -2.50 -7.85 8.96
CA GLY A 77 -3.71 -7.37 9.64
C GLY A 77 -4.18 -6.00 9.15
N ASP A 78 -3.26 -5.06 9.13
CA ASP A 78 -3.49 -3.66 8.77
C ASP A 78 -2.58 -3.19 7.62
N GLU A 79 -1.96 -4.12 6.90
CA GLU A 79 -1.00 -3.85 5.83
C GLU A 79 -1.52 -4.29 4.48
N PHE A 80 -1.24 -3.46 3.45
CA PHE A 80 -1.63 -3.72 2.07
C PHE A 80 -0.43 -3.52 1.16
N CYS A 81 -0.36 -4.33 0.10
CA CYS A 81 0.66 -4.21 -0.93
C CYS A 81 -0.03 -4.10 -2.30
N ILE A 82 0.35 -3.11 -3.08
CA ILE A 82 -0.21 -2.87 -4.41
C ILE A 82 0.94 -2.90 -5.42
N ILE A 83 0.74 -3.63 -6.52
CA ILE A 83 1.69 -3.69 -7.62
C ILE A 83 1.07 -3.00 -8.82
N LEU A 84 1.66 -1.88 -9.21
CA LEU A 84 1.24 -1.10 -10.37
C LEU A 84 2.13 -1.44 -11.56
N VAL A 85 1.53 -1.95 -12.62
CA VAL A 85 2.24 -2.32 -13.84
C VAL A 85 2.36 -1.14 -14.79
N ASN A 86 3.47 -1.07 -15.54
CA ASN A 86 3.76 0.04 -16.46
C ASN A 86 3.52 1.41 -15.82
N CYS A 87 4.08 1.58 -14.64
CA CYS A 87 3.88 2.78 -13.83
C CYS A 87 5.19 3.14 -13.14
N ARG A 88 5.61 4.39 -13.25
CA ARG A 88 6.77 4.93 -12.55
C ARG A 88 6.37 5.41 -11.17
N GLU A 89 7.33 5.48 -10.25
CA GLU A 89 7.03 5.89 -8.87
C GLU A 89 6.48 7.32 -8.76
N GLU A 90 6.91 8.23 -9.62
CA GLU A 90 6.36 9.59 -9.64
C GLU A 90 4.89 9.58 -10.04
N GLN A 91 4.53 8.79 -11.05
CA GLN A 91 3.14 8.63 -11.47
C GLN A 91 2.30 7.97 -10.37
N ALA A 92 2.87 6.97 -9.68
CA ALA A 92 2.19 6.31 -8.57
C ALA A 92 1.86 7.30 -7.45
N LYS A 93 2.82 8.16 -7.10
CA LYS A 93 2.62 9.18 -6.06
C LYS A 93 1.58 10.22 -6.46
N ASP A 94 1.68 10.74 -7.68
CA ASP A 94 0.83 11.85 -8.15
C ASP A 94 -0.60 11.41 -8.47
N LEU A 95 -0.79 10.19 -8.95
CA LEU A 95 -2.09 9.72 -9.39
C LEU A 95 -2.72 8.75 -8.39
N PHE A 96 -2.04 7.63 -8.10
CA PHE A 96 -2.61 6.60 -7.26
C PHE A 96 -2.67 7.01 -5.79
N VAL A 97 -1.54 7.44 -5.22
CA VAL A 97 -1.44 7.76 -3.79
C VAL A 97 -2.33 8.95 -3.43
N ASP A 98 -2.29 10.02 -4.22
CA ASP A 98 -3.13 11.20 -3.96
C ASP A 98 -4.61 10.88 -4.03
N ARG A 99 -5.01 10.07 -5.01
CA ARG A 99 -6.40 9.62 -5.15
C ARG A 99 -6.82 8.76 -3.96
N LEU A 100 -5.96 7.84 -3.55
CA LEU A 100 -6.21 6.96 -2.41
C LEU A 100 -6.42 7.74 -1.13
N ILE A 101 -5.51 8.67 -0.82
CA ILE A 101 -5.59 9.50 0.39
C ILE A 101 -6.87 10.31 0.39
N ARG A 102 -7.22 10.89 -0.73
CA ARG A 102 -8.45 11.69 -0.89
C ARG A 102 -9.70 10.85 -0.61
N ARG A 103 -9.77 9.65 -1.18
CA ARG A 103 -10.90 8.73 -0.98
C ARG A 103 -11.04 8.27 0.46
N ILE A 104 -9.92 8.00 1.13
CA ILE A 104 -9.92 7.64 2.55
C ILE A 104 -10.43 8.81 3.40
N LYS A 105 -9.95 10.03 3.15
CA LYS A 105 -10.37 11.22 3.90
C LYS A 105 -11.86 11.54 3.76
N GLU A 106 -12.45 11.19 2.63
CA GLU A 106 -13.91 11.39 2.42
C GLU A 106 -14.76 10.58 3.40
N LYS A 107 -14.26 9.43 3.85
CA LYS A 107 -15.02 8.50 4.71
C LYS A 107 -14.46 8.37 6.12
N LEU A 108 -13.18 8.65 6.32
CA LEU A 108 -12.47 8.47 7.59
C LEU A 108 -11.70 9.74 7.93
N VAL A 109 -12.24 10.51 8.88
CA VAL A 109 -11.66 11.81 9.26
C VAL A 109 -10.39 11.61 10.11
N ASP A 110 -10.41 10.61 11.00
CA ASP A 110 -9.39 10.44 12.05
C ASP A 110 -8.35 9.36 11.70
N VAL A 111 -8.43 8.77 10.50
CA VAL A 111 -7.57 7.68 10.12
C VAL A 111 -6.58 8.14 9.05
N THR A 112 -5.31 7.84 9.27
CA THR A 112 -4.25 8.10 8.30
C THR A 112 -3.51 6.81 7.95
N ILE A 113 -2.77 6.85 6.85
CA ILE A 113 -1.97 5.72 6.39
C ILE A 113 -0.52 6.15 6.19
N SER A 114 0.39 5.22 6.38
CA SER A 114 1.81 5.37 6.05
C SER A 114 2.09 4.58 4.78
N ILE A 115 2.80 5.19 3.83
CA ILE A 115 2.98 4.67 2.49
C ILE A 115 4.46 4.64 2.11
N GLY A 116 4.89 3.52 1.55
CA GLY A 116 6.19 3.40 0.89
C GLY A 116 5.99 3.06 -0.58
N VAL A 117 6.76 3.70 -1.45
CA VAL A 117 6.68 3.50 -2.90
C VAL A 117 8.07 3.14 -3.42
N ALA A 118 8.15 2.11 -4.26
CA ALA A 118 9.41 1.65 -4.84
C ALA A 118 9.20 1.19 -6.28
N GLN A 119 10.11 1.59 -7.16
CA GLN A 119 10.08 1.23 -8.59
C GLN A 119 11.23 0.30 -8.94
N THR A 120 10.98 -0.62 -9.88
CA THR A 120 12.03 -1.37 -10.56
C THR A 120 11.80 -1.29 -12.08
N GLY A 121 12.90 -1.38 -12.88
CA GLY A 121 12.82 -1.16 -14.32
C GLY A 121 12.63 0.33 -14.68
N PRO A 122 12.64 0.66 -15.97
CA PRO A 122 12.70 -0.24 -17.15
C PRO A 122 14.11 -0.74 -17.52
N ASN A 123 15.17 -0.15 -16.97
CA ASN A 123 16.54 -0.47 -17.38
C ASN A 123 17.14 -1.66 -16.61
N GLU A 124 16.92 -1.67 -15.30
CA GLU A 124 17.38 -2.73 -14.41
C GLU A 124 16.24 -3.16 -13.50
N TYR A 125 16.20 -4.46 -13.18
CA TYR A 125 15.13 -5.03 -12.36
C TYR A 125 15.71 -5.75 -11.15
N VAL A 126 15.09 -5.51 -10.00
CA VAL A 126 15.31 -6.33 -8.80
C VAL A 126 14.28 -7.47 -8.78
N ASP A 127 14.47 -8.49 -7.95
CA ASP A 127 13.49 -9.55 -7.81
C ASP A 127 12.27 -9.08 -6.98
N ALA A 128 11.22 -9.91 -6.97
CA ALA A 128 9.97 -9.61 -6.29
C ALA A 128 10.18 -9.30 -4.80
N SER A 129 10.98 -10.11 -4.11
CA SER A 129 11.23 -9.95 -2.68
C SER A 129 11.95 -8.63 -2.38
N ALA A 130 12.92 -8.27 -3.21
CA ALA A 130 13.69 -7.03 -3.04
C ALA A 130 12.80 -5.80 -3.27
N LEU A 131 11.93 -5.84 -4.27
CA LEU A 131 11.01 -4.72 -4.55
C LEU A 131 10.03 -4.50 -3.40
N ILE A 132 9.41 -5.57 -2.91
CA ILE A 132 8.47 -5.50 -1.79
C ILE A 132 9.17 -4.99 -0.53
N ARG A 133 10.36 -5.51 -0.24
CA ARG A 133 11.15 -5.09 0.92
C ARG A 133 11.49 -3.60 0.89
N LEU A 134 11.87 -3.09 -0.29
CA LEU A 134 12.18 -1.66 -0.43
C LEU A 134 10.97 -0.79 -0.17
N ALA A 135 9.80 -1.16 -0.70
CA ALA A 135 8.54 -0.44 -0.43
C ALA A 135 8.18 -0.50 1.06
N ASP A 136 8.33 -1.65 1.69
CA ASP A 136 8.08 -1.84 3.13
C ASP A 136 9.01 -0.96 3.98
N GLU A 137 10.30 -0.93 3.67
CA GLU A 137 11.28 -0.09 4.38
C GLU A 137 10.90 1.39 4.31
N ARG A 138 10.48 1.85 3.14
CA ARG A 138 10.04 3.24 2.93
C ARG A 138 8.73 3.54 3.67
N MET A 139 7.81 2.60 3.72
CA MET A 139 6.60 2.72 4.54
C MET A 139 6.94 2.82 6.02
N TYR A 140 7.88 2.01 6.49
CA TYR A 140 8.31 2.04 7.88
C TYR A 140 8.92 3.40 8.26
N ILE A 141 9.71 4.00 7.38
CA ILE A 141 10.26 5.35 7.58
C ILE A 141 9.12 6.37 7.73
N ALA A 142 8.12 6.31 6.85
CA ALA A 142 6.94 7.19 6.91
C ALA A 142 6.17 6.99 8.22
N LYS A 143 6.04 5.74 8.67
CA LYS A 143 5.37 5.39 9.93
C LYS A 143 6.11 5.97 11.13
N GLN A 144 7.44 5.91 11.15
CA GLN A 144 8.24 6.50 12.22
C GLN A 144 8.11 8.04 12.24
N ALA A 145 8.10 8.66 11.08
CA ALA A 145 7.89 10.11 10.97
C ALA A 145 6.51 10.52 11.52
N HIS A 146 5.48 9.74 11.26
CA HIS A 146 4.14 9.95 11.81
C HIS A 146 4.14 9.86 13.34
N LYS A 147 4.76 8.84 13.91
CA LYS A 147 4.88 8.68 15.37
C LYS A 147 5.63 9.84 16.03
N ASN A 148 6.73 10.26 15.42
CA ASN A 148 7.53 11.36 15.94
C ASN A 148 6.77 12.70 15.91
N ALA A 149 6.02 12.94 14.84
CA ALA A 149 5.16 14.12 14.74
C ALA A 149 4.08 14.14 15.83
N GLY A 150 3.46 12.99 16.14
CA GLY A 150 2.50 12.84 17.21
C GLY A 150 3.08 13.12 18.60
N GLN A 151 4.34 12.72 18.84
CA GLN A 151 5.04 12.95 20.11
C GLN A 151 5.40 14.42 20.31
N THR A 152 5.75 15.14 19.23
CA THR A 152 6.09 16.57 19.34
C THR A 152 4.86 17.46 19.54
N SER A 153 3.68 17.02 19.15
CA SER A 153 2.45 17.77 19.34
C SER A 153 1.80 17.57 20.72
N SER A 154 2.33 16.66 21.54
CA SER A 154 1.83 16.38 22.90
C SER A 154 2.59 17.12 24.00
N THR A 155 3.51 18.00 23.66
CA THR A 155 4.18 18.92 24.55
C THR A 155 3.69 20.34 24.31
#